data_2fd093d24c9ad2236f6c0a4cdef84f37
#
_entry.id   2fd093d24c9ad2236f6c0a4cdef84f37
#
_cell.length_a   1.000
_cell.length_b   1.000
_cell.length_c   1.000
_cell.angle_alpha   90.00
_cell.angle_beta   90.00
_cell.angle_gamma   90.00
#
_symmetry.space_group_name_H-M   'P 1'
#
loop_
_entity.id
_entity.type
_entity.pdbx_description
1 polymer ?
#
loop_
_entity_poly.entity_id
_entity_poly.type
_entity_poly.pdbx_seq_one_letter_code
_entity_poly.pdbx_strand_id
1 'polypeptide(L)'
;MPHTAALALMPLAEKYAPEGTQPLALVYQWLHALANNTQPYAWAEGVDCQVLINTLAGSDLLFDLNSLCERIKNGFPINPPSQGCFRFIDLFAGIGGMRIGFQNAGGVCVFSSEFEKNAQETYFKNHGDFPFG
;
A
#
# COMPACT_ATOMS: atom_id res chain seq x y z
N MET A 1 4.41 -3.65 -14.28
CA MET A 1 4.29 -4.57 -13.13
C MET A 1 4.34 -3.77 -11.83
N PRO A 2 3.57 -4.10 -10.77
CA PRO A 2 3.68 -3.40 -9.47
C PRO A 2 5.11 -3.39 -8.94
N HIS A 3 5.88 -4.43 -9.26
CA HIS A 3 7.28 -4.58 -8.88
C HIS A 3 8.19 -3.45 -9.43
N THR A 4 7.95 -2.95 -10.63
CA THR A 4 8.77 -1.90 -11.24
C THR A 4 8.50 -0.53 -10.61
N ALA A 5 7.22 -0.23 -10.29
CA ALA A 5 6.85 0.96 -9.55
C ALA A 5 7.37 0.91 -8.11
N ALA A 6 7.35 -0.28 -7.48
CA ALA A 6 7.94 -0.47 -6.16
C ALA A 6 9.45 -0.17 -6.16
N LEU A 7 10.19 -0.62 -7.18
CA LEU A 7 11.62 -0.33 -7.32
C LEU A 7 11.90 1.18 -7.48
N ALA A 8 11.06 1.92 -8.20
CA ALA A 8 11.21 3.36 -8.38
C ALA A 8 11.00 4.15 -7.08
N LEU A 9 10.12 3.69 -6.20
CA LEU A 9 9.84 4.33 -4.91
C LEU A 9 10.76 3.86 -3.77
N MET A 10 11.51 2.77 -3.96
CA MET A 10 12.33 2.19 -2.90
C MET A 10 13.35 3.16 -2.29
N PRO A 11 14.12 3.96 -3.07
CA PRO A 11 15.10 4.90 -2.49
C PRO A 11 14.43 5.97 -1.60
N LEU A 12 13.20 6.39 -1.97
CA LEU A 12 12.42 7.31 -1.15
C LEU A 12 11.93 6.62 0.14
N ALA A 13 11.46 5.39 0.02
CA ALA A 13 10.97 4.62 1.16
C ALA A 13 12.08 4.28 2.17
N GLU A 14 13.28 3.96 1.72
CA GLU A 14 14.45 3.72 2.59
C GLU A 14 14.79 4.93 3.47
N LYS A 15 14.54 6.14 2.96
CA LYS A 15 14.77 7.38 3.72
C LYS A 15 13.74 7.59 4.82
N TYR A 16 12.51 7.12 4.65
CA TYR A 16 11.37 7.45 5.51
C TYR A 16 10.78 6.25 6.25
N ALA A 17 11.22 5.03 5.99
CA ALA A 17 10.71 3.86 6.69
C ALA A 17 11.00 3.95 8.20
N PRO A 18 9.99 3.75 9.06
CA PRO A 18 10.19 3.70 10.50
C PRO A 18 11.16 2.58 10.89
N GLU A 19 11.85 2.76 12.02
CA GLU A 19 12.70 1.71 12.58
C GLU A 19 11.91 0.40 12.78
N GLY A 20 12.49 -0.71 12.38
CA GLY A 20 11.85 -2.03 12.43
C GLY A 20 10.92 -2.34 11.25
N THR A 21 10.55 -1.37 10.45
CA THR A 21 9.67 -1.55 9.29
C THR A 21 10.46 -1.70 8.00
N GLN A 22 10.11 -2.69 7.19
CA GLN A 22 10.72 -2.84 5.87
C GLN A 22 10.30 -1.68 4.95
N PRO A 23 11.23 -1.03 4.22
CA PRO A 23 10.89 0.04 3.27
C PRO A 23 9.80 -0.36 2.26
N LEU A 24 9.75 -1.63 1.91
CA LEU A 24 8.72 -2.19 1.02
C LEU A 24 7.30 -2.00 1.55
N ALA A 25 7.09 -2.05 2.86
CA ALA A 25 5.78 -1.80 3.47
C ALA A 25 5.31 -0.36 3.20
N LEU A 26 6.22 0.61 3.33
CA LEU A 26 5.93 2.01 3.02
C LEU A 26 5.63 2.21 1.53
N VAL A 27 6.39 1.56 0.63
CA VAL A 27 6.14 1.61 -0.81
C VAL A 27 4.74 1.12 -1.14
N TYR A 28 4.33 -0.03 -0.63
CA TYR A 28 2.99 -0.56 -0.92
C TYR A 28 1.88 0.28 -0.32
N GLN A 29 2.08 0.82 0.88
CA GLN A 29 1.13 1.76 1.48
C GLN A 29 0.94 3.00 0.58
N TRP A 30 2.01 3.55 0.01
CA TRP A 30 1.95 4.67 -0.92
C TRP A 30 1.24 4.31 -2.23
N LEU A 31 1.54 3.14 -2.81
CA LEU A 31 0.88 2.67 -4.03
C LEU A 31 -0.63 2.46 -3.82
N HIS A 32 -1.01 1.90 -2.67
CA HIS A 32 -2.42 1.76 -2.31
C HIS A 32 -3.10 3.12 -2.06
N ALA A 33 -2.41 4.07 -1.44
CA ALA A 33 -2.91 5.43 -1.27
C ALA A 33 -3.20 6.09 -2.63
N LEU A 34 -2.25 6.01 -3.58
CA LEU A 34 -2.44 6.51 -4.95
C LEU A 34 -3.61 5.82 -5.65
N ALA A 35 -3.67 4.49 -5.59
CA ALA A 35 -4.71 3.72 -6.26
C ALA A 35 -6.12 3.99 -5.73
N ASN A 36 -6.24 4.30 -4.44
CA ASN A 36 -7.53 4.55 -3.79
C ASN A 36 -7.82 6.05 -3.61
N ASN A 37 -6.99 6.93 -4.17
CA ASN A 37 -7.12 8.39 -4.05
C ASN A 37 -7.21 8.84 -2.58
N THR A 38 -6.35 8.26 -1.72
CA THR A 38 -6.21 8.61 -0.31
C THR A 38 -4.86 9.29 -0.09
N GLN A 39 -4.71 10.02 1.03
CA GLN A 39 -3.42 10.59 1.39
C GLN A 39 -2.46 9.51 1.92
N PRO A 40 -1.18 9.56 1.55
CA PRO A 40 -0.15 8.74 2.19
C PRO A 40 -0.07 9.00 3.69
N TYR A 41 0.41 8.03 4.44
CA TYR A 41 0.56 8.15 5.88
C TYR A 41 1.64 9.17 6.28
N ALA A 42 1.40 9.88 7.38
CA ALA A 42 2.03 11.16 7.70
C ALA A 42 3.43 11.11 8.34
N TRP A 43 4.01 9.95 8.64
CA TRP A 43 5.41 9.93 9.13
C TRP A 43 6.46 10.12 8.04
N ALA A 44 6.06 10.14 6.79
CA ALA A 44 6.90 10.60 5.68
C ALA A 44 6.62 12.09 5.42
N GLU A 45 7.07 12.97 6.32
CA GLU A 45 6.84 14.40 6.21
C GLU A 45 7.34 14.94 4.86
N GLY A 46 6.46 15.64 4.14
CA GLY A 46 6.73 16.16 2.81
C GLY A 46 6.54 15.16 1.66
N VAL A 47 6.10 13.94 1.92
CA VAL A 47 5.75 12.97 0.88
C VAL A 47 4.23 12.94 0.73
N ASP A 48 3.72 13.64 -0.27
CA ASP A 48 2.33 13.61 -0.70
C ASP A 48 2.15 12.85 -2.02
N CYS A 49 0.93 12.72 -2.48
CA CYS A 49 0.63 12.06 -3.75
C CYS A 49 1.37 12.68 -4.94
N GLN A 50 1.60 13.99 -4.94
CA GLN A 50 2.30 14.67 -6.04
C GLN A 50 3.79 14.30 -6.06
N VAL A 51 4.43 14.21 -4.91
CA VAL A 51 5.83 13.74 -4.79
C VAL A 51 5.96 12.32 -5.31
N LEU A 52 5.03 11.44 -4.96
CA LEU A 52 5.02 10.04 -5.44
C LEU A 52 4.84 9.96 -6.95
N ILE A 53 3.88 10.71 -7.51
CA ILE A 53 3.64 10.78 -8.96
C ILE A 53 4.87 11.29 -9.68
N ASN A 54 5.49 12.36 -9.20
CA ASN A 54 6.70 12.93 -9.81
C ASN A 54 7.88 11.95 -9.76
N THR A 55 8.05 11.22 -8.66
CA THR A 55 9.09 10.20 -8.51
C THR A 55 8.89 9.06 -9.50
N LEU A 56 7.65 8.59 -9.66
CA LEU A 56 7.30 7.55 -10.62
C LEU A 56 7.49 8.03 -12.07
N ALA A 57 7.09 9.26 -12.39
CA ALA A 57 7.23 9.85 -13.72
C ALA A 57 8.70 10.13 -14.09
N GLY A 58 9.55 10.43 -13.12
CA GLY A 58 10.99 10.65 -13.31
C GLY A 58 11.79 9.35 -13.46
N SER A 59 11.21 8.19 -13.23
CA SER A 59 11.82 6.91 -13.57
C SER A 59 11.67 6.66 -15.06
N ASP A 60 12.70 6.10 -15.74
CA ASP A 60 12.72 5.78 -17.18
C ASP A 60 11.64 4.75 -17.62
N LEU A 61 10.63 4.56 -16.82
CA LEU A 61 9.51 3.67 -17.06
C LEU A 61 8.40 4.45 -17.79
N LEU A 62 7.98 3.94 -18.92
CA LEU A 62 6.71 4.33 -19.56
C LEU A 62 5.58 4.03 -18.56
N PHE A 63 5.24 5.05 -17.79
CA PHE A 63 4.37 4.92 -16.64
C PHE A 63 2.96 5.39 -16.97
N ASP A 64 2.03 4.44 -16.98
CA ASP A 64 0.60 4.72 -16.99
C ASP A 64 0.04 4.54 -15.57
N LEU A 65 -0.20 5.65 -14.89
CA LEU A 65 -0.73 5.68 -13.52
C LEU A 65 -2.09 4.96 -13.41
N ASN A 66 -2.95 5.11 -14.41
CA ASN A 66 -4.27 4.48 -14.38
C ASN A 66 -4.15 2.95 -14.44
N SER A 67 -3.34 2.42 -15.37
CA SER A 67 -3.06 0.99 -15.46
C SER A 67 -2.41 0.43 -14.19
N LEU A 68 -1.54 1.20 -13.55
CA LEU A 68 -0.94 0.81 -12.27
C LEU A 68 -2.00 0.74 -11.17
N CYS A 69 -2.83 1.76 -11.04
CA CYS A 69 -3.90 1.80 -10.03
C CYS A 69 -4.89 0.66 -10.21
N GLU A 70 -5.30 0.36 -11.44
CA GLU A 70 -6.18 -0.77 -11.73
C GLU A 70 -5.54 -2.12 -11.37
N ARG A 71 -4.26 -2.31 -11.62
CA ARG A 71 -3.57 -3.55 -11.24
C ARG A 71 -3.39 -3.69 -9.73
N ILE A 72 -3.16 -2.59 -9.01
CA ILE A 72 -3.10 -2.61 -7.55
C ILE A 72 -4.47 -2.98 -6.97
N LYS A 73 -5.55 -2.42 -7.51
CA LYS A 73 -6.92 -2.71 -7.07
C LYS A 73 -7.38 -4.13 -7.38
N ASN A 74 -7.02 -4.66 -8.54
CA ASN A 74 -7.59 -5.89 -9.09
C ASN A 74 -6.58 -7.05 -9.19
N GLY A 75 -5.33 -6.83 -8.85
CA GLY A 75 -4.26 -7.81 -9.01
C GLY A 75 -4.11 -8.83 -7.87
N PHE A 76 -4.92 -8.72 -6.82
CA PHE A 76 -4.83 -9.56 -5.63
C PHE A 76 -6.17 -10.25 -5.34
N PRO A 77 -6.16 -11.41 -4.64
CA PRO A 77 -7.38 -12.18 -4.39
C PRO A 77 -8.46 -11.42 -3.61
N ILE A 78 -8.06 -10.52 -2.73
CA ILE A 78 -8.98 -9.80 -1.83
C ILE A 78 -8.80 -8.29 -2.05
N ASN A 79 -9.67 -7.71 -2.85
CA ASN A 79 -9.61 -6.30 -3.22
C ASN A 79 -10.44 -5.43 -2.28
N PRO A 80 -10.04 -4.15 -2.07
CA PRO A 80 -10.88 -3.20 -1.35
C PRO A 80 -12.17 -2.91 -2.13
N PRO A 81 -13.23 -2.44 -1.45
CA PRO A 81 -14.47 -2.05 -2.12
C PRO A 81 -14.21 -0.88 -3.09
N SER A 82 -14.93 -0.86 -4.21
CA SER A 82 -14.81 0.19 -5.24
C SER A 82 -15.20 1.57 -4.74
N GLN A 83 -16.09 1.63 -3.75
CA GLN A 83 -16.48 2.85 -3.03
C GLN A 83 -16.50 2.54 -1.54
N GLY A 84 -15.60 3.18 -0.79
CA GLY A 84 -15.53 3.00 0.66
C GLY A 84 -16.47 3.93 1.40
N CYS A 85 -17.21 3.38 2.37
CA CYS A 85 -18.09 4.16 3.27
C CYS A 85 -17.32 4.72 4.47
N PHE A 86 -16.24 4.08 4.87
CA PHE A 86 -15.39 4.48 5.99
C PHE A 86 -13.96 3.98 5.78
N ARG A 87 -13.02 4.51 6.56
CA ARG A 87 -11.62 4.07 6.59
C ARG A 87 -11.32 3.39 7.92
N PHE A 88 -10.43 2.41 7.90
CA PHE A 88 -9.97 1.72 9.12
C PHE A 88 -8.47 1.40 9.05
N ILE A 89 -7.88 1.14 10.21
CA ILE A 89 -6.54 0.60 10.38
C ILE A 89 -6.65 -0.84 10.89
N ASP A 90 -5.74 -1.71 10.43
CA ASP A 90 -5.68 -3.13 10.78
C ASP A 90 -4.41 -3.40 11.61
N LEU A 91 -4.54 -3.36 12.92
CA LEU A 91 -3.44 -3.62 13.85
C LEU A 91 -3.42 -5.09 14.25
N PHE A 92 -2.22 -5.66 14.36
CA PHE A 92 -2.03 -7.10 14.57
C PHE A 92 -2.74 -7.90 13.49
N ALA A 93 -2.52 -7.49 12.25
CA ALA A 93 -3.33 -7.85 11.09
C ALA A 93 -3.33 -9.36 10.77
N GLY A 94 -2.32 -10.10 11.26
CA GLY A 94 -2.18 -11.52 10.97
C GLY A 94 -2.13 -11.76 9.46
N ILE A 95 -2.99 -12.62 8.96
CA ILE A 95 -3.15 -12.89 7.53
C ILE A 95 -4.26 -12.06 6.86
N GLY A 96 -4.87 -11.10 7.58
CA GLY A 96 -5.86 -10.17 7.05
C GLY A 96 -7.33 -10.58 7.23
N GLY A 97 -7.65 -11.47 8.15
CA GLY A 97 -9.02 -11.92 8.39
C GLY A 97 -9.97 -10.80 8.81
N MET A 98 -9.55 -9.94 9.74
CA MET A 98 -10.34 -8.78 10.17
C MET A 98 -10.53 -7.77 9.03
N ARG A 99 -9.51 -7.56 8.23
CA ARG A 99 -9.60 -6.71 7.04
C ARG A 99 -10.71 -7.16 6.09
N ILE A 100 -10.85 -8.45 5.84
CA ILE A 100 -11.91 -8.98 4.99
C ILE A 100 -13.30 -8.60 5.54
N GLY A 101 -13.51 -8.77 6.85
CA GLY A 101 -14.76 -8.40 7.49
C GLY A 101 -15.12 -6.92 7.31
N PHE A 102 -14.17 -6.03 7.56
CA PHE A 102 -14.37 -4.59 7.38
C PHE A 102 -14.52 -4.17 5.92
N GLN A 103 -13.77 -4.77 4.99
CA GLN A 103 -13.94 -4.52 3.55
C GLN A 103 -15.33 -4.97 3.05
N ASN A 104 -15.82 -6.11 3.52
CA ASN A 104 -17.18 -6.57 3.21
C ASN A 104 -18.27 -5.63 3.74
N ALA A 105 -17.99 -4.90 4.81
CA ALA A 105 -18.87 -3.85 5.34
C ALA A 105 -18.69 -2.48 4.64
N GLY A 106 -17.86 -2.40 3.60
CA GLY A 106 -17.60 -1.17 2.83
C GLY A 106 -16.43 -0.33 3.35
N GLY A 107 -15.58 -0.87 4.21
CA GLY A 107 -14.40 -0.18 4.72
C GLY A 107 -13.21 -0.22 3.78
N VAL A 108 -12.38 0.83 3.79
CA VAL A 108 -11.08 0.86 3.11
C VAL A 108 -9.97 0.85 4.16
N CYS A 109 -9.09 -0.16 4.08
CA CYS A 109 -7.91 -0.23 4.93
C CYS A 109 -6.91 0.85 4.48
N VAL A 110 -6.50 1.71 5.41
CA VAL A 110 -5.54 2.79 5.13
C VAL A 110 -4.18 2.56 5.79
N PHE A 111 -4.10 1.61 6.70
CA PHE A 111 -2.86 1.22 7.34
C PHE A 111 -2.99 -0.20 7.91
N SER A 112 -1.93 -0.99 7.82
CA SER A 112 -1.85 -2.31 8.44
C SER A 112 -0.50 -2.51 9.14
N SER A 113 -0.51 -3.26 10.22
CA SER A 113 0.68 -3.61 10.99
C SER A 113 0.60 -5.06 11.46
N GLU A 114 1.71 -5.78 11.26
CA GLU A 114 1.88 -7.17 11.69
C GLU A 114 3.37 -7.44 11.98
N PHE A 115 3.65 -8.04 13.12
CA PHE A 115 5.02 -8.31 13.57
C PHE A 115 5.59 -9.60 12.96
N GLU A 116 4.75 -10.62 12.77
CA GLU A 116 5.20 -11.95 12.35
C GLU A 116 5.40 -11.99 10.81
N LYS A 117 6.63 -12.29 10.38
CA LYS A 117 7.05 -12.22 8.97
C LYS A 117 6.26 -13.11 8.02
N ASN A 118 5.93 -14.34 8.42
CA ASN A 118 5.16 -15.25 7.57
C ASN A 118 3.71 -14.77 7.41
N ALA A 119 3.16 -14.14 8.47
CA ALA A 119 1.86 -13.51 8.40
C ALA A 119 1.87 -12.28 7.47
N GLN A 120 2.91 -11.44 7.54
CA GLN A 120 3.11 -10.31 6.62
C GLN A 120 3.12 -10.76 5.15
N GLU A 121 3.88 -11.82 4.84
CA GLU A 121 3.95 -12.37 3.48
C GLU A 121 2.60 -12.92 2.99
N THR A 122 1.87 -13.59 3.87
CA THR A 122 0.54 -14.12 3.56
C THR A 122 -0.46 -12.99 3.37
N TYR A 123 -0.43 -11.99 4.24
CA TYR A 123 -1.24 -10.78 4.12
C TYR A 123 -1.00 -10.09 2.78
N PHE A 124 0.28 -9.91 2.40
CA PHE A 124 0.64 -9.31 1.13
C PHE A 124 0.11 -10.10 -0.07
N LYS A 125 0.21 -11.42 -0.06
CA LYS A 125 -0.32 -12.27 -1.13
C LYS A 125 -1.84 -12.15 -1.29
N ASN A 126 -2.55 -11.92 -0.18
CA ASN A 126 -4.00 -11.80 -0.17
C ASN A 126 -4.48 -10.40 -0.59
N HIS A 127 -3.85 -9.36 -0.08
CA HIS A 127 -4.36 -7.99 -0.13
C HIS A 127 -3.51 -7.04 -0.98
N GLY A 128 -2.32 -7.45 -1.41
CA GLY A 128 -1.39 -6.61 -2.15
C GLY A 128 -0.82 -5.43 -1.36
N ASP A 129 -0.96 -5.46 -0.05
CA ASP A 129 -0.53 -4.44 0.89
C ASP A 129 0.41 -5.09 1.91
N PHE A 130 1.62 -4.58 2.05
CA PHE A 130 2.61 -5.16 2.95
C PHE A 130 2.51 -4.48 4.31
N PRO A 131 2.18 -5.21 5.40
CA PRO A 131 2.02 -4.62 6.72
C PRO A 131 3.33 -4.05 7.27
N PHE A 132 3.22 -3.01 8.09
CA PHE A 132 4.33 -2.51 8.89
C PHE A 132 4.67 -3.49 10.01
N GLY A 133 5.96 -3.69 10.29
CA GLY A 133 6.47 -4.59 11.32
C GLY A 133 7.00 -3.89 12.53
#